data_b0affd9bade9d5d9ace75bda7bd5be5f
#
_entry.id   b0affd9bade9d5d9ace75bda7bd5be5f
#
_cell.length_a   1.000
_cell.length_b   1.000
_cell.length_c   1.000
_cell.angle_alpha   90.00
_cell.angle_beta   90.00
_cell.angle_gamma   90.00
#
_symmetry.space_group_name_H-M   'P 1'
#
loop_
_entity.id
_entity.type
_entity.pdbx_description
1 polymer ?
#
loop_
_entity_poly.entity_id
_entity_poly.type
_entity_poly.pdbx_seq_one_letter_code
_entity_poly.pdbx_strand_id
1 'polypeptide(L)'
;MHFLVSQCYSWEGYHLVQALLEDGHEVSGLHGQSLTDKESHLSMYIGRHAMFREGIQDTDYKAYVSFFGTADERVENQSCVDISYAAENTSELEKQILLPILYGEWMPRDEEAIQWNNKRILFDDEYFHKNALPIKPVMQTISKLLSGDGTMTNYRFYTKEVCPEQEDRATIALTRNLKDDLSALHKHYAQFRFFYE
;
A
#
# COMPACT_ATOMS: atom_id res chain seq x y z
N MET A 1 2.74 11.70 -14.92
CA MET A 1 3.94 10.85 -14.78
C MET A 1 3.52 9.42 -14.96
N HIS A 2 4.45 8.49 -15.28
CA HIS A 2 4.14 7.08 -15.43
C HIS A 2 4.88 6.26 -14.38
N PHE A 3 4.17 5.39 -13.67
CA PHE A 3 4.71 4.52 -12.62
C PHE A 3 4.51 3.05 -12.99
N LEU A 4 5.47 2.21 -12.62
CA LEU A 4 5.34 0.77 -12.69
C LEU A 4 5.16 0.23 -11.26
N VAL A 5 4.09 -0.54 -11.02
CA VAL A 5 3.74 -1.03 -9.67
C VAL A 5 3.67 -2.55 -9.68
N SER A 6 4.50 -3.22 -8.85
CA SER A 6 4.40 -4.66 -8.64
C SER A 6 3.18 -5.02 -7.79
N GLN A 7 2.71 -6.25 -7.90
CA GLN A 7 1.56 -6.75 -7.12
C GLN A 7 0.36 -5.79 -7.12
N CYS A 8 0.07 -5.18 -8.29
CA CYS A 8 -0.92 -4.11 -8.44
C CYS A 8 -2.34 -4.49 -8.00
N TYR A 9 -2.67 -5.78 -7.86
CA TYR A 9 -3.95 -6.30 -7.41
C TYR A 9 -3.91 -6.86 -5.97
N SER A 10 -2.72 -6.87 -5.31
CA SER A 10 -2.68 -7.09 -3.86
C SER A 10 -3.45 -5.98 -3.15
N TRP A 11 -3.78 -6.18 -1.89
CA TRP A 11 -4.51 -5.19 -1.12
C TRP A 11 -3.78 -3.82 -1.10
N GLU A 12 -2.49 -3.82 -0.80
CA GLU A 12 -1.66 -2.62 -0.74
C GLU A 12 -1.43 -2.02 -2.13
N GLY A 13 -1.11 -2.87 -3.11
CA GLY A 13 -0.88 -2.47 -4.50
C GLY A 13 -2.11 -1.81 -5.11
N TYR A 14 -3.30 -2.39 -4.90
CA TYR A 14 -4.56 -1.84 -5.37
C TYR A 14 -4.81 -0.42 -4.85
N HIS A 15 -4.62 -0.17 -3.55
CA HIS A 15 -4.83 1.16 -2.98
C HIS A 15 -3.78 2.18 -3.44
N LEU A 16 -2.54 1.75 -3.68
CA LEU A 16 -1.53 2.65 -4.26
C LEU A 16 -1.85 2.99 -5.72
N VAL A 17 -2.23 1.99 -6.53
CA VAL A 17 -2.64 2.22 -7.92
C VAL A 17 -3.82 3.18 -7.98
N GLN A 18 -4.84 3.00 -7.11
CA GLN A 18 -5.95 3.96 -7.03
C GLN A 18 -5.47 5.38 -6.72
N ALA A 19 -4.61 5.54 -5.71
CA ALA A 19 -4.10 6.86 -5.33
C ALA A 19 -3.32 7.53 -6.47
N LEU A 20 -2.48 6.80 -7.18
CA LEU A 20 -1.73 7.30 -8.34
C LEU A 20 -2.67 7.72 -9.49
N LEU A 21 -3.70 6.93 -9.78
CA LEU A 21 -4.70 7.22 -10.81
C LEU A 21 -5.55 8.43 -10.44
N GLU A 22 -5.96 8.56 -9.18
CA GLU A 22 -6.70 9.72 -8.64
C GLU A 22 -5.87 11.02 -8.74
N ASP A 23 -4.55 10.94 -8.55
CA ASP A 23 -3.62 12.07 -8.72
C ASP A 23 -3.29 12.36 -10.21
N GLY A 24 -3.91 11.64 -11.16
CA GLY A 24 -3.77 11.86 -12.60
C GLY A 24 -2.49 11.29 -13.20
N HIS A 25 -1.94 10.23 -12.62
CA HIS A 25 -0.76 9.56 -13.13
C HIS A 25 -1.12 8.32 -13.97
N GLU A 26 -0.29 8.00 -14.95
CA GLU A 26 -0.36 6.73 -15.67
C GLU A 26 0.29 5.63 -14.83
N VAL A 27 -0.32 4.45 -14.82
CA VAL A 27 0.16 3.30 -14.05
C VAL A 27 0.22 2.05 -14.92
N SER A 28 1.38 1.41 -14.93
CA SER A 28 1.54 0.04 -15.41
C SER A 28 1.57 -0.91 -14.21
N GLY A 29 0.74 -1.93 -14.23
CA GLY A 29 0.60 -2.88 -13.13
C GLY A 29 1.20 -4.24 -13.46
N LEU A 30 2.02 -4.78 -12.56
CA LEU A 30 2.49 -6.15 -12.59
C LEU A 30 1.76 -6.96 -11.52
N HIS A 31 1.41 -8.20 -11.86
CA HIS A 31 0.79 -9.15 -10.94
C HIS A 31 1.30 -10.56 -11.18
N GLY A 32 1.00 -11.49 -10.27
CA GLY A 32 1.32 -12.90 -10.41
C GLY A 32 0.58 -13.58 -11.59
N GLN A 33 1.00 -14.78 -11.96
CA GLN A 33 0.40 -15.54 -13.08
C GLN A 33 -1.06 -15.94 -12.81
N SER A 34 -1.43 -16.13 -11.54
CA SER A 34 -2.79 -16.45 -11.12
C SER A 34 -3.27 -15.44 -10.08
N LEU A 35 -4.47 -14.92 -10.27
CA LEU A 35 -5.12 -14.02 -9.32
C LEU A 35 -6.02 -14.85 -8.38
N THR A 36 -6.07 -14.46 -7.13
CA THR A 36 -7.11 -14.92 -6.20
C THR A 36 -8.47 -14.32 -6.60
N ASP A 37 -9.57 -14.84 -6.05
CA ASP A 37 -10.91 -14.29 -6.30
C ASP A 37 -10.99 -12.80 -5.90
N LYS A 38 -10.36 -12.43 -4.79
CA LYS A 38 -10.26 -11.05 -4.35
C LYS A 38 -9.46 -10.18 -5.34
N GLU A 39 -8.28 -10.60 -5.74
CA GLU A 39 -7.46 -9.85 -6.71
C GLU A 39 -8.17 -9.73 -8.06
N SER A 40 -8.84 -10.79 -8.52
CA SER A 40 -9.68 -10.75 -9.72
C SER A 40 -10.83 -9.75 -9.58
N HIS A 41 -11.46 -9.68 -8.40
CA HIS A 41 -12.47 -8.66 -8.12
C HIS A 41 -11.88 -7.24 -8.14
N LEU A 42 -10.74 -7.01 -7.49
CA LEU A 42 -10.07 -5.71 -7.45
C LEU A 42 -9.61 -5.25 -8.84
N SER A 43 -9.16 -6.19 -9.69
CA SER A 43 -8.76 -5.89 -11.07
C SER A 43 -9.89 -5.28 -11.90
N MET A 44 -11.14 -5.63 -11.63
CA MET A 44 -12.30 -5.06 -12.34
C MET A 44 -12.50 -3.55 -12.06
N TYR A 45 -12.03 -3.05 -10.92
CA TYR A 45 -12.14 -1.63 -10.59
C TYR A 45 -11.07 -0.79 -11.30
N ILE A 46 -9.81 -1.24 -11.29
CA ILE A 46 -8.70 -0.47 -11.86
C ILE A 46 -8.42 -0.80 -13.31
N GLY A 47 -8.67 -2.03 -13.76
CA GLY A 47 -8.37 -2.49 -15.13
C GLY A 47 -9.13 -1.74 -16.23
N ARG A 48 -10.24 -1.06 -15.89
CA ARG A 48 -11.03 -0.23 -16.82
C ARG A 48 -10.60 1.24 -16.84
N HIS A 49 -9.68 1.64 -15.98
CA HIS A 49 -9.25 3.03 -15.92
C HIS A 49 -8.40 3.39 -17.13
N ALA A 50 -8.70 4.52 -17.79
CA ALA A 50 -8.05 4.91 -19.06
C ALA A 50 -6.51 5.06 -18.94
N MET A 51 -6.01 5.42 -17.77
CA MET A 51 -4.58 5.60 -17.48
C MET A 51 -3.93 4.37 -16.83
N PHE A 52 -4.62 3.22 -16.75
CA PHE A 52 -4.05 1.97 -16.26
C PHE A 52 -3.73 1.03 -17.43
N ARG A 53 -2.60 0.34 -17.35
CA ARG A 53 -2.19 -0.72 -18.28
C ARG A 53 -1.64 -1.91 -17.52
N GLU A 54 -1.93 -3.12 -17.95
CA GLU A 54 -1.28 -4.32 -17.44
C GLU A 54 0.04 -4.57 -18.14
N GLY A 55 1.02 -5.04 -17.39
CA GLY A 55 2.35 -5.41 -17.88
C GLY A 55 3.29 -4.23 -18.11
N ILE A 56 4.53 -4.57 -18.46
CA ILE A 56 5.58 -3.60 -18.75
C ILE A 56 5.26 -2.97 -20.11
N GLN A 57 5.30 -1.64 -20.17
CA GLN A 57 5.15 -0.86 -21.39
C GLN A 57 6.53 -0.40 -21.89
N ASP A 58 6.66 -0.19 -23.20
CA ASP A 58 7.87 0.40 -23.80
C ASP A 58 7.86 1.93 -23.59
N THR A 59 8.18 2.34 -22.36
CA THR A 59 8.18 3.74 -21.95
C THR A 59 9.07 3.95 -20.73
N ASP A 60 9.48 5.20 -20.49
CA ASP A 60 10.22 5.57 -19.30
C ASP A 60 9.27 5.71 -18.09
N TYR A 61 9.59 5.00 -17.02
CA TYR A 61 8.88 5.13 -15.76
C TYR A 61 9.56 6.14 -14.85
N LYS A 62 8.79 6.98 -14.17
CA LYS A 62 9.29 7.88 -13.10
C LYS A 62 9.90 7.07 -11.94
N ALA A 63 9.26 5.96 -11.59
CA ALA A 63 9.76 4.98 -10.64
C ALA A 63 9.11 3.61 -10.86
N TYR A 64 9.83 2.57 -10.47
CA TYR A 64 9.31 1.24 -10.22
C TYR A 64 9.03 1.10 -8.73
N VAL A 65 7.80 0.79 -8.38
CA VAL A 65 7.39 0.56 -6.99
C VAL A 65 7.25 -0.93 -6.75
N SER A 66 8.11 -1.49 -5.92
CA SER A 66 8.03 -2.87 -5.47
C SER A 66 7.36 -2.95 -4.10
N PHE A 67 6.63 -4.03 -3.85
CA PHE A 67 6.11 -4.36 -2.54
C PHE A 67 6.88 -5.57 -1.98
N PHE A 68 7.31 -5.47 -0.71
CA PHE A 68 7.94 -6.56 0.05
C PHE A 68 9.14 -7.21 -0.64
N GLY A 69 9.97 -6.39 -1.29
CA GLY A 69 11.18 -6.86 -1.97
C GLY A 69 10.93 -7.71 -3.23
N THR A 70 9.72 -7.73 -3.76
CA THR A 70 9.37 -8.47 -4.99
C THR A 70 9.76 -7.68 -6.24
N ALA A 71 11.05 -7.38 -6.39
CA ALA A 71 11.55 -6.75 -7.61
C ALA A 71 11.43 -7.71 -8.80
N ASP A 72 10.95 -7.22 -9.93
CA ASP A 72 10.93 -7.98 -11.19
C ASP A 72 12.27 -7.77 -11.91
N GLU A 73 13.02 -8.85 -12.16
CA GLU A 73 14.33 -8.82 -12.82
C GLU A 73 14.29 -8.17 -14.21
N ARG A 74 13.11 -8.10 -14.84
CA ARG A 74 12.91 -7.45 -16.13
C ARG A 74 12.97 -5.92 -16.08
N VAL A 75 13.02 -5.34 -14.89
CA VAL A 75 13.00 -3.88 -14.64
C VAL A 75 14.37 -3.40 -14.16
N GLU A 76 15.43 -3.87 -14.80
CA GLU A 76 16.78 -3.40 -14.51
C GLU A 76 16.94 -1.92 -14.89
N ASN A 77 17.72 -1.18 -14.10
CA ASN A 77 18.07 0.24 -14.29
C ASN A 77 16.97 1.29 -14.08
N GLN A 78 15.83 0.94 -13.51
CA GLN A 78 14.81 1.92 -13.08
C GLN A 78 15.04 2.37 -11.63
N SER A 79 14.61 3.60 -11.31
CA SER A 79 14.58 4.07 -9.91
C SER A 79 13.57 3.22 -9.13
N CYS A 80 14.06 2.24 -8.38
CA CYS A 80 13.23 1.35 -7.57
C CYS A 80 12.95 1.94 -6.19
N VAL A 81 11.70 1.84 -5.75
CA VAL A 81 11.25 2.20 -4.40
C VAL A 81 10.57 0.97 -3.80
N ASP A 82 11.11 0.45 -2.69
CA ASP A 82 10.50 -0.65 -1.98
C ASP A 82 9.55 -0.16 -0.89
N ILE A 83 8.35 -0.74 -0.86
CA ILE A 83 7.34 -0.50 0.18
C ILE A 83 7.17 -1.79 0.97
N SER A 84 7.53 -1.76 2.26
CA SER A 84 7.48 -2.94 3.12
C SER A 84 6.98 -2.59 4.52
N TYR A 85 6.55 -3.60 5.28
CA TYR A 85 6.21 -3.38 6.69
C TYR A 85 7.48 -3.20 7.52
N ALA A 86 7.43 -2.30 8.50
CA ALA A 86 8.56 -1.98 9.36
C ALA A 86 9.15 -3.19 10.11
N ALA A 87 8.34 -4.23 10.33
CA ALA A 87 8.77 -5.48 10.96
C ALA A 87 9.51 -6.45 10.01
N GLU A 88 9.42 -6.24 8.70
CA GLU A 88 9.96 -7.12 7.64
C GLU A 88 11.12 -6.48 6.87
N ASN A 89 11.67 -5.39 7.39
CA ASN A 89 12.71 -4.64 6.70
C ASN A 89 13.95 -5.50 6.42
N THR A 90 13.99 -6.15 5.27
CA THR A 90 15.11 -6.95 4.76
C THR A 90 15.72 -6.35 3.49
N SER A 91 15.17 -5.26 2.97
CA SER A 91 15.62 -4.66 1.72
C SER A 91 16.87 -3.81 1.95
N GLU A 92 17.88 -4.01 1.11
CA GLU A 92 19.10 -3.19 1.02
C GLU A 92 18.94 -2.01 0.05
N LEU A 93 17.71 -1.77 -0.45
CA LEU A 93 17.46 -0.72 -1.42
C LEU A 93 17.65 0.67 -0.81
N GLU A 94 18.23 1.58 -1.59
CA GLU A 94 18.49 2.96 -1.18
C GLU A 94 17.22 3.76 -0.87
N LYS A 95 16.10 3.39 -1.52
CA LYS A 95 14.82 4.08 -1.39
C LYS A 95 13.77 3.15 -0.82
N GLN A 96 13.36 3.41 0.41
CA GLN A 96 12.45 2.55 1.14
C GLN A 96 11.37 3.32 1.86
N ILE A 97 10.15 2.79 1.80
CA ILE A 97 9.01 3.29 2.57
C ILE A 97 8.55 2.19 3.54
N LEU A 98 8.64 2.47 4.83
CA LEU A 98 8.23 1.55 5.87
C LEU A 98 6.81 1.84 6.35
N LEU A 99 5.94 0.85 6.18
CA LEU A 99 4.55 0.90 6.57
C LEU A 99 4.36 0.42 8.02
N PRO A 100 3.45 1.06 8.78
CA PRO A 100 2.94 0.52 10.04
C PRO A 100 1.89 -0.57 9.76
N ILE A 101 1.17 -1.01 10.80
CA ILE A 101 -0.08 -1.73 10.58
C ILE A 101 -1.03 -0.83 9.81
N LEU A 102 -1.58 -1.33 8.71
CA LEU A 102 -2.59 -0.64 7.93
C LEU A 102 -3.97 -1.28 8.16
N TYR A 103 -5.01 -0.49 8.02
CA TYR A 103 -6.39 -0.98 7.96
C TYR A 103 -7.18 -0.27 6.85
N GLY A 104 -8.17 -0.95 6.30
CA GLY A 104 -8.99 -0.40 5.23
C GLY A 104 -9.87 -1.45 4.56
N GLU A 105 -10.63 -1.02 3.55
CA GLU A 105 -11.41 -1.92 2.71
C GLU A 105 -10.48 -2.97 2.07
N TRP A 106 -10.97 -4.20 1.94
CA TRP A 106 -10.25 -5.34 1.35
C TRP A 106 -9.03 -5.86 2.14
N MET A 107 -8.73 -5.29 3.34
CA MET A 107 -7.63 -5.81 4.17
C MET A 107 -7.83 -7.28 4.51
N PRO A 108 -6.75 -8.08 4.65
CA PRO A 108 -6.84 -9.44 5.15
C PRO A 108 -7.37 -9.44 6.59
N ARG A 109 -8.59 -9.99 6.82
CA ARG A 109 -9.26 -9.93 8.13
C ARG A 109 -10.29 -11.04 8.30
N ASP A 110 -10.67 -11.27 9.55
CA ASP A 110 -11.93 -11.89 9.96
C ASP A 110 -12.89 -10.86 10.60
N GLU A 111 -13.93 -11.31 11.30
CA GLU A 111 -14.89 -10.42 11.95
C GLU A 111 -14.26 -9.53 13.04
N GLU A 112 -13.27 -10.03 13.77
CA GLU A 112 -12.73 -9.42 14.99
C GLU A 112 -11.30 -8.91 14.85
N ALA A 113 -10.57 -9.34 13.82
CA ALA A 113 -9.13 -9.14 13.74
C ALA A 113 -8.63 -8.95 12.31
N ILE A 114 -7.52 -8.23 12.20
CA ILE A 114 -6.71 -8.17 10.98
C ILE A 114 -5.67 -9.30 10.98
N GLN A 115 -5.41 -9.86 9.80
CA GLN A 115 -4.26 -10.72 9.55
C GLN A 115 -3.09 -9.84 9.07
N TRP A 116 -2.08 -9.68 9.90
CA TRP A 116 -0.92 -8.86 9.61
C TRP A 116 0.36 -9.62 9.90
N ASN A 117 1.20 -9.79 8.88
CA ASN A 117 2.50 -10.45 9.02
C ASN A 117 2.41 -11.81 9.74
N ASN A 118 1.52 -12.69 9.26
CA ASN A 118 1.21 -14.01 9.85
C ASN A 118 0.75 -13.96 11.33
N LYS A 119 0.35 -12.79 11.81
CA LYS A 119 -0.22 -12.60 13.15
C LYS A 119 -1.65 -12.13 13.05
N ARG A 120 -2.48 -12.65 13.93
CA ARG A 120 -3.85 -12.19 14.13
C ARG A 120 -3.85 -11.11 15.21
N ILE A 121 -4.26 -9.89 14.86
CA ILE A 121 -4.32 -8.74 15.77
C ILE A 121 -5.77 -8.30 15.89
N LEU A 122 -6.31 -8.32 17.10
CA LEU A 122 -7.69 -7.93 17.36
C LEU A 122 -7.90 -6.43 17.12
N PHE A 123 -9.10 -6.03 16.69
CA PHE A 123 -9.43 -4.62 16.49
C PHE A 123 -9.54 -3.83 17.80
N ASP A 124 -9.75 -4.52 18.93
CA ASP A 124 -9.76 -3.94 20.28
C ASP A 124 -8.38 -4.00 20.98
N ASP A 125 -7.35 -4.55 20.35
CA ASP A 125 -6.00 -4.59 20.89
C ASP A 125 -5.40 -3.18 21.01
N GLU A 126 -4.78 -2.89 22.16
CA GLU A 126 -4.13 -1.60 22.41
C GLU A 126 -3.02 -1.29 21.38
N TYR A 127 -2.30 -2.32 20.94
CA TYR A 127 -1.26 -2.18 19.92
C TYR A 127 -1.85 -1.74 18.58
N PHE A 128 -2.99 -2.33 18.17
CA PHE A 128 -3.72 -1.91 16.98
C PHE A 128 -4.20 -0.46 17.12
N HIS A 129 -4.80 -0.15 18.28
CA HIS A 129 -5.29 1.20 18.59
C HIS A 129 -4.20 2.26 18.58
N LYS A 130 -2.96 1.93 18.91
CA LYS A 130 -1.84 2.89 18.90
C LYS A 130 -1.17 3.02 17.55
N ASN A 131 -1.03 1.93 16.80
CA ASN A 131 -0.10 1.87 15.67
C ASN A 131 -0.76 1.77 14.30
N ALA A 132 -2.03 1.36 14.21
CA ALA A 132 -2.67 1.15 12.92
C ALA A 132 -3.06 2.47 12.23
N LEU A 133 -2.82 2.58 10.92
CA LEU A 133 -3.18 3.72 10.07
C LEU A 133 -4.14 3.32 8.96
N PRO A 134 -5.06 4.22 8.54
CA PRO A 134 -5.93 3.97 7.39
C PRO A 134 -5.12 3.93 6.09
N ILE A 135 -5.32 2.89 5.27
CA ILE A 135 -4.54 2.66 4.05
C ILE A 135 -4.69 3.79 3.02
N LYS A 136 -5.90 4.31 2.80
CA LYS A 136 -6.16 5.35 1.79
C LYS A 136 -5.31 6.61 2.01
N PRO A 137 -5.32 7.28 3.17
CA PRO A 137 -4.46 8.43 3.44
C PRO A 137 -2.96 8.12 3.34
N VAL A 138 -2.54 6.91 3.75
CA VAL A 138 -1.14 6.49 3.62
C VAL A 138 -0.76 6.41 2.14
N MET A 139 -1.53 5.72 1.31
CA MET A 139 -1.23 5.56 -0.12
C MET A 139 -1.32 6.88 -0.90
N GLN A 140 -2.26 7.77 -0.54
CA GLN A 140 -2.31 9.14 -1.10
C GLN A 140 -1.06 9.96 -0.75
N THR A 141 -0.53 9.79 0.47
CA THR A 141 0.73 10.44 0.85
C THR A 141 1.91 9.85 0.08
N ILE A 142 1.95 8.53 -0.08
CA ILE A 142 2.98 7.85 -0.89
C ILE A 142 2.92 8.32 -2.35
N SER A 143 1.74 8.40 -2.96
CA SER A 143 1.57 8.94 -4.33
C SER A 143 2.20 10.33 -4.48
N LYS A 144 1.99 11.23 -3.52
CA LYS A 144 2.61 12.56 -3.51
C LYS A 144 4.13 12.53 -3.35
N LEU A 145 4.66 11.63 -2.50
CA LEU A 145 6.10 11.44 -2.35
C LEU A 145 6.74 10.94 -3.64
N LEU A 146 6.13 9.96 -4.31
CA LEU A 146 6.60 9.40 -5.58
C LEU A 146 6.58 10.44 -6.71
N SER A 147 5.61 11.34 -6.70
CA SER A 147 5.43 12.40 -7.71
C SER A 147 6.36 13.59 -7.51
N GLY A 148 6.89 13.78 -6.30
CA GLY A 148 7.77 14.90 -5.97
C GLY A 148 9.12 14.84 -6.71
N ASP A 149 9.75 16.01 -6.86
CA ASP A 149 11.10 16.14 -7.45
C ASP A 149 12.21 15.96 -6.41
N GLY A 150 11.85 15.67 -5.17
CA GLY A 150 12.80 15.44 -4.08
C GLY A 150 13.58 14.13 -4.27
N THR A 151 14.81 14.10 -3.77
CA THR A 151 15.54 12.85 -3.56
C THR A 151 14.72 12.03 -2.58
N MET A 152 14.07 10.96 -3.06
CA MET A 152 13.39 10.03 -2.17
C MET A 152 14.42 9.46 -1.18
N THR A 153 14.19 9.77 0.07
CA THR A 153 14.91 9.18 1.20
C THR A 153 14.07 8.06 1.80
N ASN A 154 14.56 7.44 2.82
CA ASN A 154 13.81 6.43 3.57
C ASN A 154 12.71 7.09 4.41
N TYR A 155 11.45 6.70 4.19
CA TYR A 155 10.30 7.21 4.93
C TYR A 155 9.72 6.16 5.86
N ARG A 156 9.16 6.62 7.00
CA ARG A 156 8.42 5.79 7.92
C ARG A 156 7.14 6.48 8.38
N PHE A 157 6.04 5.74 8.37
CA PHE A 157 4.74 6.25 8.78
C PHE A 157 4.44 5.91 10.23
N TYR A 158 3.82 6.86 10.93
CA TYR A 158 3.38 6.73 12.32
C TYR A 158 2.00 7.35 12.53
N THR A 159 1.31 6.90 13.56
CA THR A 159 0.21 7.69 14.13
C THR A 159 0.81 8.88 14.88
N LYS A 160 0.06 9.97 15.00
CA LYS A 160 0.53 11.15 15.80
C LYS A 160 0.83 10.82 17.25
N GLU A 161 0.19 9.78 17.78
CA GLU A 161 0.30 9.38 19.20
C GLU A 161 1.64 8.71 19.53
N VAL A 162 2.25 8.03 18.56
CA VAL A 162 3.50 7.27 18.75
C VAL A 162 4.65 7.76 17.89
N CYS A 163 4.48 8.90 17.20
CA CYS A 163 5.52 9.48 16.38
C CYS A 163 6.73 9.88 17.24
N PRO A 164 7.93 9.33 17.00
CA PRO A 164 9.12 9.70 17.76
C PRO A 164 9.54 11.14 17.46
N GLU A 165 10.12 11.83 18.45
CA GLU A 165 10.61 13.20 18.28
C GLU A 165 11.89 13.31 17.42
N GLN A 166 12.68 12.22 17.38
CA GLN A 166 13.92 12.14 16.59
C GLN A 166 14.07 10.76 15.96
N GLU A 167 14.20 10.71 14.64
CA GLU A 167 14.61 9.53 13.87
C GLU A 167 15.59 9.92 12.76
N ASP A 168 16.44 8.96 12.37
CA ASP A 168 17.37 9.10 11.23
C ASP A 168 16.66 9.06 9.86
N ARG A 169 15.34 8.78 9.85
CA ARG A 169 14.49 8.67 8.66
C ARG A 169 13.45 9.78 8.63
N ALA A 170 13.06 10.18 7.44
CA ALA A 170 11.96 11.12 7.29
C ALA A 170 10.66 10.49 7.82
N THR A 171 10.06 11.13 8.82
CA THR A 171 8.90 10.63 9.56
C THR A 171 7.63 11.32 9.09
N ILE A 172 6.58 10.54 8.85
CA ILE A 172 5.27 11.04 8.46
C ILE A 172 4.23 10.61 9.49
N ALA A 173 3.67 11.60 10.19
CA ALA A 173 2.63 11.38 11.19
C ALA A 173 1.24 11.69 10.61
N LEU A 174 0.33 10.72 10.66
CA LEU A 174 -1.05 10.87 10.18
C LEU A 174 -2.06 10.84 11.33
N THR A 175 -3.14 11.60 11.15
CA THR A 175 -4.32 11.55 12.03
C THR A 175 -5.34 10.55 11.49
N ARG A 176 -6.17 10.00 12.38
CA ARG A 176 -7.23 9.05 12.05
C ARG A 176 -8.43 9.21 12.97
N ASN A 177 -9.57 8.70 12.53
CA ASN A 177 -10.76 8.52 13.34
C ASN A 177 -11.11 7.02 13.42
N LEU A 178 -10.36 6.27 14.22
CA LEU A 178 -10.40 4.81 14.25
C LEU A 178 -11.81 4.26 14.49
N LYS A 179 -12.61 4.91 15.35
CA LYS A 179 -13.96 4.43 15.68
C LYS A 179 -14.90 4.47 14.48
N ASP A 180 -14.91 5.58 13.76
CA ASP A 180 -15.79 5.73 12.59
C ASP A 180 -15.29 4.88 11.43
N ASP A 181 -13.96 4.82 11.25
CA ASP A 181 -13.32 3.98 10.24
C ASP A 181 -13.66 2.50 10.45
N LEU A 182 -13.52 1.96 11.66
CA LEU A 182 -13.86 0.57 11.96
C LEU A 182 -15.35 0.28 11.76
N SER A 183 -16.24 1.22 12.12
CA SER A 183 -17.67 1.07 11.85
C SER A 183 -17.98 0.94 10.36
N ALA A 184 -17.33 1.74 9.51
CA ALA A 184 -17.45 1.66 8.06
C ALA A 184 -16.90 0.34 7.52
N LEU A 185 -15.74 -0.10 8.03
CA LEU A 185 -15.10 -1.35 7.61
C LEU A 185 -15.90 -2.60 7.99
N HIS A 186 -16.57 -2.61 9.14
CA HIS A 186 -17.46 -3.71 9.49
C HIS A 186 -18.65 -3.82 8.53
N LYS A 187 -19.22 -2.69 8.10
CA LYS A 187 -20.28 -2.68 7.09
C LYS A 187 -19.79 -3.20 5.73
N HIS A 188 -18.60 -2.74 5.31
CA HIS A 188 -17.98 -3.20 4.07
C HIS A 188 -17.68 -4.71 4.11
N TYR A 189 -17.11 -5.21 5.22
CA TYR A 189 -16.85 -6.63 5.40
C TYR A 189 -18.16 -7.45 5.32
N ALA A 190 -19.21 -7.02 6.02
CA ALA A 190 -20.50 -7.73 5.98
C ALA A 190 -21.11 -7.80 4.57
N GLN A 191 -20.92 -6.74 3.76
CA GLN A 191 -21.42 -6.67 2.38
C GLN A 191 -20.62 -7.56 1.42
N PHE A 192 -19.30 -7.67 1.60
CA PHE A 192 -18.38 -8.33 0.68
C PHE A 192 -17.66 -9.54 1.29
N ARG A 193 -18.25 -10.16 2.30
CA ARG A 193 -17.64 -11.24 3.10
C ARG A 193 -16.97 -12.32 2.25
N PHE A 194 -17.61 -12.73 1.17
CA PHE A 194 -17.12 -13.76 0.25
C PHE A 194 -15.69 -13.49 -0.28
N PHE A 195 -15.32 -12.22 -0.47
CA PHE A 195 -14.00 -11.85 -0.97
C PHE A 195 -12.94 -11.67 0.14
N TYR A 196 -13.33 -11.82 1.39
CA TYR A 196 -12.43 -11.76 2.53
C TYR A 196 -12.02 -13.15 3.05
N GLU A 197 -12.85 -14.15 2.77
CA GLU A 197 -12.63 -15.56 3.10
C GLU A 197 -11.92 -16.29 1.95
#